data_e16429eef15f1ee5211b189fb371d125
#
_entry.id   e16429eef15f1ee5211b189fb371d125
#
_cell.length_a   1.000
_cell.length_b   1.000
_cell.length_c   1.000
_cell.angle_alpha   90.00
_cell.angle_beta   90.00
_cell.angle_gamma   90.00
#
_symmetry.space_group_name_H-M   'P 1'
#
loop_
_entity.id
_entity.type
_entity.pdbx_description
1 polymer ?
#
loop_
_entity_poly.entity_id
_entity_poly.type
_entity_poly.pdbx_seq_one_letter_code
_entity_poly.pdbx_strand_id
1 'polypeptide(L)'
;MQALRVELSETQAYWTVVDEQWRPVPLADSFLRHLRLGADRAEGTTRTYAGDLACYLEWCERTGRDLPAGARALAMFVAMLKTTAVVRAGAGRGRVRSPGRINHLLAAVREFYKHIVADGAVDAAVLAALYEVGDDRHLPAELRPEGSGLRYRARPRHVQRARRSRRPVPVRQSEAEALLRAATCWRDRFLLVLLWFGGLRVGEVLGLRRSDLHLVPASAALGCPVPGPHVHVVGRDNPNRARAKTGDRTVPVRAEVLSCYDRYLIERAAVPAAESCDFVFVTLRHQPVGRPMSTDTVRKWLTALSVRAGLDRPVTPHMFRHGTATELLARGASIDVVKELLGHASIRSTEAYLHPDVDALRAAVDRLGPIGTGGSR
;
A
#
# COMPACT_ATOMS: atom_id res chain seq x y z
N MET A 1 4.96 24.69 10.95
CA MET A 1 5.74 23.43 11.07
C MET A 1 5.69 22.63 9.77
N GLN A 2 6.77 21.88 9.44
CA GLN A 2 6.83 21.09 8.21
C GLN A 2 7.63 19.80 8.38
N ALA A 3 7.35 18.81 7.49
CA ALA A 3 8.09 17.56 7.48
C ALA A 3 9.38 17.70 6.66
N LEU A 4 10.51 17.32 7.23
CA LEU A 4 11.83 17.36 6.62
C LEU A 4 12.43 15.96 6.51
N ARG A 5 13.09 15.66 5.38
CA ARG A 5 13.86 14.42 5.21
C ARG A 5 15.29 14.63 5.71
N VAL A 6 15.73 13.75 6.58
CA VAL A 6 17.11 13.74 7.12
C VAL A 6 17.81 12.51 6.56
N GLU A 7 18.95 12.71 5.93
CA GLU A 7 19.84 11.66 5.45
C GLU A 7 20.86 11.31 6.51
N LEU A 8 20.94 10.04 6.88
CA LEU A 8 21.91 9.50 7.84
C LEU A 8 23.10 8.88 7.12
N SER A 9 22.85 8.30 5.93
CA SER A 9 23.84 7.72 5.02
C SER A 9 23.26 7.66 3.61
N GLU A 10 24.05 7.18 2.64
CA GLU A 10 23.57 6.99 1.26
C GLU A 10 22.31 6.08 1.16
N THR A 11 22.14 5.16 2.11
CA THR A 11 21.04 4.18 2.09
C THR A 11 20.01 4.39 3.19
N GLN A 12 20.31 5.21 4.20
CA GLN A 12 19.44 5.42 5.34
C GLN A 12 18.98 6.87 5.46
N ALA A 13 17.68 7.05 5.55
CA ALA A 13 17.05 8.33 5.83
C ALA A 13 15.81 8.15 6.70
N TYR A 14 15.46 9.18 7.45
CA TYR A 14 14.20 9.28 8.17
C TYR A 14 13.54 10.63 7.95
N TRP A 15 12.32 10.79 8.39
CA TRP A 15 11.59 12.04 8.31
C TRP A 15 11.39 12.59 9.71
N THR A 16 11.55 13.90 9.86
CA THR A 16 11.29 14.62 11.10
C THR A 16 10.33 15.78 10.90
N VAL A 17 9.91 16.43 11.99
CA VAL A 17 9.15 17.67 11.97
C VAL A 17 10.06 18.80 12.41
N VAL A 18 10.09 19.90 11.65
CA VAL A 18 10.84 21.11 11.97
C VAL A 18 9.92 22.31 12.16
N ASP A 19 10.34 23.24 13.00
CA ASP A 19 9.70 24.54 13.19
C ASP A 19 9.99 25.53 12.04
N GLU A 20 9.57 26.78 12.17
CA GLU A 20 9.81 27.84 11.19
C GLU A 20 11.30 28.23 11.08
N GLN A 21 12.09 27.95 12.12
CA GLN A 21 13.54 28.17 12.16
C GLN A 21 14.35 26.94 11.75
N TRP A 22 13.69 25.93 11.14
CA TRP A 22 14.29 24.66 10.69
C TRP A 22 14.88 23.80 11.82
N ARG A 23 14.51 24.06 13.08
CA ARG A 23 14.95 23.26 14.23
C ARG A 23 14.03 22.06 14.39
N PRO A 24 14.56 20.85 14.61
CA PRO A 24 13.74 19.68 14.89
C PRO A 24 12.87 19.88 16.15
N VAL A 25 11.60 19.48 16.07
CA VAL A 25 10.71 19.43 17.23
C VAL A 25 11.07 18.18 18.05
N PRO A 26 11.65 18.30 19.27
CA PRO A 26 12.35 17.19 19.91
C PRO A 26 11.53 15.92 20.10
N LEU A 27 10.30 16.04 20.60
CA LEU A 27 9.41 14.88 20.83
C LEU A 27 8.95 14.21 19.53
N ALA A 28 8.70 15.00 18.49
CA ALA A 28 8.33 14.46 17.18
C ALA A 28 9.54 13.80 16.52
N ASP A 29 10.72 14.36 16.65
CA ASP A 29 11.98 13.79 16.13
C ASP A 29 12.31 12.45 16.82
N SER A 30 12.22 12.39 18.16
CA SER A 30 12.40 11.14 18.92
C SER A 30 11.47 10.04 18.42
N PHE A 31 10.17 10.33 18.31
CA PHE A 31 9.17 9.38 17.83
C PHE A 31 9.44 8.90 16.41
N LEU A 32 9.69 9.80 15.47
CA LEU A 32 9.89 9.46 14.06
C LEU A 32 11.19 8.68 13.83
N ARG A 33 12.24 9.00 14.61
CA ARG A 33 13.49 8.26 14.63
C ARG A 33 13.30 6.87 15.21
N HIS A 34 12.57 6.73 16.32
CA HIS A 34 12.19 5.44 16.88
C HIS A 34 11.43 4.59 15.86
N LEU A 35 10.43 5.15 15.17
CA LEU A 35 9.69 4.42 14.14
C LEU A 35 10.59 3.91 13.02
N ARG A 36 11.53 4.71 12.55
CA ARG A 36 12.39 4.35 11.40
C ARG A 36 13.51 3.41 11.81
N LEU A 37 14.23 3.73 12.88
CA LEU A 37 15.46 3.04 13.26
C LEU A 37 15.20 1.94 14.31
N GLY A 38 14.29 2.18 15.25
CA GLY A 38 13.98 1.20 16.31
C GLY A 38 12.95 0.15 15.87
N ALA A 39 11.89 0.57 15.16
CA ALA A 39 10.79 -0.31 14.75
C ALA A 39 10.82 -0.69 13.25
N ASP A 40 11.87 -0.38 12.54
CA ASP A 40 12.10 -0.63 11.09
C ASP A 40 10.89 -0.31 10.20
N ARG A 41 10.18 0.77 10.51
CA ARG A 41 9.08 1.21 9.66
C ARG A 41 9.61 1.80 8.35
N ALA A 42 8.91 1.49 7.24
CA ALA A 42 9.27 2.01 5.92
C ALA A 42 9.37 3.54 5.89
N GLU A 43 10.34 4.10 5.15
CA GLU A 43 10.52 5.55 5.00
C GLU A 43 9.24 6.27 4.58
N GLY A 44 8.42 5.65 3.69
CA GLY A 44 7.13 6.21 3.29
C GLY A 44 6.11 6.33 4.43
N THR A 45 6.19 5.46 5.45
CA THR A 45 5.35 5.54 6.65
C THR A 45 5.79 6.71 7.51
N THR A 46 7.09 6.84 7.79
CA THR A 46 7.62 7.95 8.59
C THR A 46 7.42 9.30 7.90
N ARG A 47 7.55 9.37 6.56
CA ARG A 47 7.19 10.55 5.78
C ARG A 47 5.75 10.99 6.01
N THR A 48 4.83 10.03 5.94
CA THR A 48 3.40 10.32 6.09
C THR A 48 3.09 10.77 7.52
N TYR A 49 3.68 10.09 8.52
CA TYR A 49 3.51 10.42 9.92
C TYR A 49 4.13 11.79 10.26
N ALA A 50 5.30 12.12 9.72
CA ALA A 50 5.90 13.44 9.88
C ALA A 50 4.98 14.56 9.36
N GLY A 51 4.39 14.39 8.17
CA GLY A 51 3.41 15.35 7.64
C GLY A 51 2.13 15.43 8.46
N ASP A 52 1.67 14.31 9.01
CA ASP A 52 0.48 14.26 9.87
C ASP A 52 0.73 14.94 11.22
N LEU A 53 1.90 14.70 11.82
CA LEU A 53 2.31 15.34 13.07
C LEU A 53 2.58 16.83 12.89
N ALA A 54 3.23 17.23 11.78
CA ALA A 54 3.42 18.67 11.49
C ALA A 54 2.09 19.41 11.47
N CYS A 55 1.06 18.83 10.83
CA CYS A 55 -0.29 19.40 10.81
C CYS A 55 -0.93 19.48 12.20
N TYR A 56 -0.73 18.46 13.05
CA TYR A 56 -1.28 18.42 14.40
C TYR A 56 -0.57 19.41 15.34
N LEU A 57 0.76 19.40 15.34
CA LEU A 57 1.58 20.26 16.20
C LEU A 57 1.43 21.75 15.83
N GLU A 58 1.36 22.06 14.52
CA GLU A 58 1.04 23.41 14.06
C GLU A 58 -0.34 23.87 14.55
N TRP A 59 -1.35 22.98 14.55
CA TRP A 59 -2.66 23.30 15.09
C TRP A 59 -2.59 23.55 16.60
N CYS A 60 -1.86 22.75 17.37
CA CYS A 60 -1.64 22.96 18.80
C CYS A 60 -1.01 24.34 19.06
N GLU A 61 0.07 24.66 18.35
CA GLU A 61 0.79 25.94 18.46
C GLU A 61 -0.12 27.13 18.16
N ARG A 62 -0.80 27.10 17.01
CA ARG A 62 -1.72 28.18 16.59
C ARG A 62 -2.90 28.40 17.53
N THR A 63 -3.26 27.40 18.29
CA THR A 63 -4.40 27.46 19.24
C THR A 63 -3.95 27.58 20.69
N GLY A 64 -2.63 27.79 20.94
CA GLY A 64 -2.05 27.95 22.27
C GLY A 64 -2.22 26.74 23.19
N ARG A 65 -2.24 25.51 22.62
CA ARG A 65 -2.45 24.27 23.36
C ARG A 65 -1.12 23.54 23.54
N ASP A 66 -0.81 23.20 24.78
CA ASP A 66 0.20 22.18 25.06
C ASP A 66 -0.28 20.79 24.62
N LEU A 67 0.60 19.78 24.68
CA LEU A 67 0.26 18.42 24.24
C LEU A 67 -0.92 17.81 25.03
N PRO A 68 -0.98 17.89 26.39
CA PRO A 68 -2.14 17.43 27.16
C PRO A 68 -3.45 18.10 26.76
N ALA A 69 -3.46 19.42 26.58
CA ALA A 69 -4.67 20.15 26.13
C ALA A 69 -5.02 19.84 24.68
N GLY A 70 -4.04 19.62 23.79
CA GLY A 70 -4.23 19.18 22.42
C GLY A 70 -4.91 17.81 22.33
N ALA A 71 -4.48 16.86 23.16
CA ALA A 71 -5.13 15.55 23.23
C ALA A 71 -6.59 15.64 23.70
N ARG A 72 -6.88 16.41 24.75
CA ARG A 72 -8.25 16.65 25.23
C ARG A 72 -9.13 17.36 24.19
N ALA A 73 -8.54 18.22 23.38
CA ALA A 73 -9.24 18.98 22.34
C ALA A 73 -9.25 18.27 20.96
N LEU A 74 -8.97 16.97 20.89
CA LEU A 74 -8.84 16.24 19.61
C LEU A 74 -10.11 16.30 18.75
N ALA A 75 -11.31 16.41 19.36
CA ALA A 75 -12.56 16.62 18.64
C ALA A 75 -12.57 17.94 17.85
N MET A 76 -11.99 19.01 18.39
CA MET A 76 -11.86 20.32 17.70
C MET A 76 -10.87 20.21 16.53
N PHE A 77 -9.77 19.50 16.72
CA PHE A 77 -8.83 19.21 15.64
C PHE A 77 -9.52 18.46 14.49
N VAL A 78 -10.32 17.44 14.80
CA VAL A 78 -11.12 16.73 13.80
C VAL A 78 -12.10 17.66 13.08
N ALA A 79 -12.77 18.55 13.80
CA ALA A 79 -13.67 19.54 13.19
C ALA A 79 -12.91 20.44 12.21
N MET A 80 -11.75 20.94 12.58
CA MET A 80 -10.86 21.71 11.70
C MET A 80 -10.47 20.91 10.45
N LEU A 81 -10.06 19.63 10.59
CA LEU A 81 -9.69 18.78 9.46
C LEU A 81 -10.84 18.55 8.46
N LYS A 82 -12.10 18.57 8.93
CA LYS A 82 -13.31 18.40 8.11
C LYS A 82 -13.69 19.66 7.35
N THR A 83 -13.36 20.83 7.88
CA THR A 83 -13.79 22.12 7.32
C THR A 83 -12.69 22.80 6.51
N THR A 84 -11.43 22.59 6.87
CA THR A 84 -10.29 23.24 6.20
C THR A 84 -9.93 22.51 4.91
N ALA A 85 -10.07 23.21 3.80
CA ALA A 85 -9.65 22.73 2.50
C ALA A 85 -8.11 22.71 2.39
N VAL A 86 -7.56 21.63 1.86
CA VAL A 86 -6.13 21.52 1.54
C VAL A 86 -5.93 21.93 0.08
N VAL A 87 -5.20 23.00 -0.12
CA VAL A 87 -4.77 23.42 -1.46
C VAL A 87 -3.48 22.68 -1.77
N ARG A 88 -3.48 21.86 -2.82
CA ARG A 88 -2.24 21.27 -3.35
C ARG A 88 -1.70 22.19 -4.43
N ALA A 89 -0.38 22.37 -4.45
CA ALA A 89 0.28 23.09 -5.53
C ALA A 89 -0.14 22.51 -6.90
N GLY A 90 -0.69 23.34 -7.78
CA GLY A 90 -1.21 22.94 -9.09
C GLY A 90 -2.66 22.44 -9.13
N ALA A 91 -3.40 22.41 -8.02
CA ALA A 91 -4.82 22.06 -8.00
C ALA A 91 -5.68 23.31 -7.76
N GLY A 92 -6.54 23.63 -8.72
CA GLY A 92 -7.30 24.90 -8.74
C GLY A 92 -8.35 25.09 -7.63
N ARG A 93 -8.82 24.05 -6.95
CA ARG A 93 -9.75 24.13 -5.80
C ARG A 93 -9.25 23.24 -4.67
N GLY A 94 -9.17 23.80 -3.47
CA GLY A 94 -8.89 23.04 -2.25
C GLY A 94 -9.94 21.98 -1.99
N ARG A 95 -9.51 20.80 -1.54
CA ARG A 95 -10.41 19.68 -1.21
C ARG A 95 -10.29 19.36 0.28
N VAL A 96 -11.42 19.21 0.96
CA VAL A 96 -11.44 18.73 2.35
C VAL A 96 -10.94 17.29 2.46
N ARG A 97 -10.40 16.95 3.61
CA ARG A 97 -9.86 15.61 3.86
C ARG A 97 -10.98 14.57 3.93
N SER A 98 -10.75 13.41 3.32
CA SER A 98 -11.68 12.28 3.43
C SER A 98 -11.66 11.68 4.85
N PRO A 99 -12.75 11.02 5.31
CA PRO A 99 -12.78 10.32 6.59
C PRO A 99 -11.62 9.35 6.79
N GLY A 100 -11.24 8.60 5.75
CA GLY A 100 -10.09 7.70 5.80
C GLY A 100 -8.77 8.42 6.01
N ARG A 101 -8.58 9.60 5.40
CA ARG A 101 -7.38 10.42 5.59
C ARG A 101 -7.31 11.01 7.01
N ILE A 102 -8.47 11.42 7.55
CA ILE A 102 -8.57 11.89 8.93
C ILE A 102 -8.22 10.76 9.91
N ASN A 103 -8.78 9.56 9.72
CA ASN A 103 -8.45 8.40 10.55
C ASN A 103 -6.97 8.05 10.54
N HIS A 104 -6.32 8.15 9.37
CA HIS A 104 -4.88 7.91 9.25
C HIS A 104 -4.07 8.94 10.04
N LEU A 105 -4.43 10.22 9.94
CA LEU A 105 -3.78 11.28 10.71
C LEU A 105 -3.97 11.07 12.22
N LEU A 106 -5.17 10.74 12.66
CA LEU A 106 -5.44 10.44 14.06
C LEU A 106 -4.68 9.19 14.55
N ALA A 107 -4.41 8.22 13.68
CA ALA A 107 -3.56 7.08 14.03
C ALA A 107 -2.11 7.53 14.30
N ALA A 108 -1.54 8.39 13.46
CA ALA A 108 -0.21 8.95 13.69
C ALA A 108 -0.13 9.73 15.01
N VAL A 109 -1.13 10.56 15.30
CA VAL A 109 -1.22 11.32 16.57
C VAL A 109 -1.29 10.37 17.76
N ARG A 110 -2.10 9.31 17.70
CA ARG A 110 -2.20 8.33 18.81
C ARG A 110 -0.89 7.57 19.03
N GLU A 111 -0.22 7.14 17.99
CA GLU A 111 1.07 6.46 18.12
C GLU A 111 2.15 7.40 18.67
N PHE A 112 2.12 8.67 18.30
CA PHE A 112 2.98 9.70 18.88
C PHE A 112 2.74 9.84 20.39
N TYR A 113 1.49 9.97 20.84
CA TYR A 113 1.20 10.06 22.29
C TYR A 113 1.61 8.81 23.05
N LYS A 114 1.43 7.63 22.50
CA LYS A 114 1.94 6.40 23.14
C LYS A 114 3.45 6.44 23.35
N HIS A 115 4.18 6.92 22.37
CA HIS A 115 5.63 7.03 22.46
C HIS A 115 6.06 8.04 23.54
N ILE A 116 5.53 9.26 23.52
CA ILE A 116 5.93 10.30 24.48
C ILE A 116 5.45 10.01 25.92
N VAL A 117 4.40 9.20 26.08
CA VAL A 117 3.99 8.67 27.39
C VAL A 117 4.96 7.57 27.84
N ALA A 118 5.35 6.67 26.97
CA ALA A 118 6.33 5.63 27.28
C ALA A 118 7.70 6.23 27.64
N ASP A 119 8.08 7.34 27.01
CA ASP A 119 9.32 8.10 27.32
C ASP A 119 9.18 8.99 28.58
N GLY A 120 8.01 9.01 29.24
CA GLY A 120 7.76 9.82 30.44
C GLY A 120 7.65 11.33 30.18
N ALA A 121 7.59 11.78 28.94
CA ALA A 121 7.49 13.19 28.56
C ALA A 121 6.09 13.79 28.84
N VAL A 122 5.06 12.96 28.89
CA VAL A 122 3.67 13.35 29.19
C VAL A 122 3.03 12.27 30.06
N ASP A 123 2.18 12.68 31.01
CA ASP A 123 1.46 11.78 31.91
C ASP A 123 0.55 10.81 31.14
N ALA A 124 0.53 9.55 31.59
CA ALA A 124 -0.29 8.49 30.98
C ALA A 124 -1.80 8.78 30.97
N ALA A 125 -2.30 9.62 31.88
CA ALA A 125 -3.69 10.04 31.92
C ALA A 125 -4.16 10.70 30.61
N VAL A 126 -3.24 11.25 29.79
CA VAL A 126 -3.55 11.81 28.46
C VAL A 126 -4.15 10.76 27.51
N LEU A 127 -3.80 9.49 27.68
CA LEU A 127 -4.32 8.41 26.84
C LEU A 127 -5.83 8.22 26.98
N ALA A 128 -6.42 8.58 28.13
CA ALA A 128 -7.87 8.56 28.34
C ALA A 128 -8.62 9.54 27.41
N ALA A 129 -7.98 10.59 26.92
CA ALA A 129 -8.55 11.48 25.91
C ALA A 129 -8.53 10.87 24.50
N LEU A 130 -7.63 9.94 24.22
CA LEU A 130 -7.39 9.34 22.90
C LEU A 130 -8.08 7.99 22.73
N TYR A 131 -8.33 7.29 23.84
CA TYR A 131 -8.92 5.96 23.85
C TYR A 131 -10.10 5.90 24.81
N GLU A 132 -11.05 5.04 24.50
CA GLU A 132 -12.12 4.62 25.39
C GLU A 132 -11.94 3.14 25.74
N VAL A 133 -12.26 2.78 26.95
CA VAL A 133 -12.30 1.38 27.36
C VAL A 133 -13.68 0.84 26.98
N GLY A 134 -13.71 -0.10 26.07
CA GLY A 134 -14.90 -0.86 25.72
C GLY A 134 -14.79 -2.29 26.24
N ASP A 135 -15.91 -2.87 26.61
CA ASP A 135 -16.02 -4.27 26.95
C ASP A 135 -16.74 -5.06 25.84
N ASP A 136 -16.70 -6.38 25.93
CA ASP A 136 -17.32 -7.28 24.96
C ASP A 136 -18.79 -7.63 25.30
N ARG A 137 -19.46 -6.90 26.22
CA ARG A 137 -20.86 -7.16 26.64
C ARG A 137 -21.86 -7.05 25.50
N HIS A 138 -21.55 -6.20 24.52
CA HIS A 138 -22.39 -5.98 23.33
C HIS A 138 -22.26 -7.08 22.27
N LEU A 139 -21.32 -8.01 22.42
CA LEU A 139 -21.19 -9.16 21.53
C LEU A 139 -22.15 -10.27 21.96
N PRO A 140 -22.85 -10.94 21.01
CA PRO A 140 -23.55 -12.18 21.28
C PRO A 140 -22.65 -13.18 21.99
N ALA A 141 -23.23 -14.03 22.83
CA ALA A 141 -22.45 -14.96 23.65
C ALA A 141 -21.53 -15.86 22.80
N GLU A 142 -22.02 -16.26 21.63
CA GLU A 142 -21.34 -17.14 20.67
C GLU A 142 -20.09 -16.46 20.03
N LEU A 143 -20.04 -15.14 20.03
CA LEU A 143 -18.93 -14.36 19.48
C LEU A 143 -17.97 -13.84 20.55
N ARG A 144 -18.22 -14.17 21.83
CA ARG A 144 -17.31 -13.85 22.91
C ARG A 144 -16.16 -14.87 22.91
N PRO A 145 -14.89 -14.41 23.04
CA PRO A 145 -13.76 -15.33 23.15
C PRO A 145 -13.97 -16.32 24.29
N GLU A 146 -13.71 -17.60 24.07
CA GLU A 146 -13.70 -18.62 25.11
C GLU A 146 -12.67 -18.24 26.21
N GLY A 147 -13.12 -18.20 27.44
CA GLY A 147 -12.29 -17.85 28.60
C GLY A 147 -13.01 -16.90 29.54
N SER A 148 -13.00 -17.20 30.80
CA SER A 148 -13.72 -16.52 31.88
C SER A 148 -13.35 -15.04 31.98
N GLY A 149 -14.27 -14.15 31.68
CA GLY A 149 -14.21 -12.73 32.03
C GLY A 149 -14.38 -11.76 30.85
N LEU A 150 -14.92 -10.60 31.18
CA LEU A 150 -15.04 -9.45 30.28
C LEU A 150 -13.66 -9.01 29.85
N ARG A 151 -13.37 -9.05 28.55
CA ARG A 151 -12.15 -8.48 28.00
C ARG A 151 -12.38 -6.99 27.70
N TYR A 152 -11.66 -6.17 28.44
CA TYR A 152 -11.61 -4.73 28.15
C TYR A 152 -10.66 -4.45 26.99
N ARG A 153 -11.13 -3.71 26.02
CA ARG A 153 -10.33 -3.29 24.86
C ARG A 153 -10.28 -1.78 24.79
N ALA A 154 -9.08 -1.22 24.69
CA ALA A 154 -8.92 0.18 24.37
C ALA A 154 -9.34 0.42 22.91
N ARG A 155 -10.38 1.21 22.71
CA ARG A 155 -10.85 1.61 21.37
C ARG A 155 -10.45 3.06 21.09
N PRO A 156 -9.94 3.36 19.89
CA PRO A 156 -9.65 4.73 19.52
C PRO A 156 -10.88 5.62 19.55
N ARG A 157 -10.83 6.76 20.25
CA ARG A 157 -11.87 7.80 20.17
C ARG A 157 -11.81 8.55 18.85
N HIS A 158 -12.89 9.25 18.49
CA HIS A 158 -12.98 10.16 17.33
C HIS A 158 -12.74 9.48 15.97
N VAL A 159 -12.94 8.16 15.87
CA VAL A 159 -12.85 7.46 14.59
C VAL A 159 -13.97 7.95 13.66
N GLN A 160 -13.58 8.40 12.47
CA GLN A 160 -14.54 8.86 11.47
C GLN A 160 -15.15 7.66 10.73
N ARG A 161 -16.46 7.59 10.68
CA ARG A 161 -17.14 6.59 9.85
C ARG A 161 -16.85 6.91 8.39
N ALA A 162 -15.98 6.13 7.77
CA ALA A 162 -15.85 6.13 6.33
C ALA A 162 -17.18 5.62 5.76
N ARG A 163 -17.82 6.38 4.85
CA ARG A 163 -18.80 5.76 3.95
C ARG A 163 -18.12 4.53 3.38
N ARG A 164 -18.84 3.39 3.30
CA ARG A 164 -18.28 2.16 2.70
C ARG A 164 -17.48 2.57 1.48
N SER A 165 -16.19 2.38 1.54
CA SER A 165 -15.29 2.67 0.42
C SER A 165 -15.91 1.98 -0.79
N ARG A 166 -16.11 2.72 -1.90
CA ARG A 166 -16.42 2.07 -3.18
C ARG A 166 -15.37 0.99 -3.34
N ARG A 167 -15.82 -0.25 -3.54
CA ARG A 167 -14.91 -1.38 -3.76
C ARG A 167 -13.88 -0.97 -4.79
N PRO A 168 -12.61 -1.29 -4.61
CA PRO A 168 -11.62 -1.03 -5.63
C PRO A 168 -12.10 -1.69 -6.93
N VAL A 169 -12.27 -0.91 -7.98
CA VAL A 169 -12.71 -1.44 -9.27
C VAL A 169 -11.50 -2.12 -9.90
N PRO A 170 -11.51 -3.44 -10.14
CA PRO A 170 -10.39 -4.13 -10.77
C PRO A 170 -10.17 -3.66 -12.21
N VAL A 171 -8.97 -3.82 -12.73
CA VAL A 171 -8.72 -3.75 -14.18
C VAL A 171 -9.34 -4.98 -14.80
N ARG A 172 -10.12 -4.80 -15.86
CA ARG A 172 -10.65 -5.89 -16.67
C ARG A 172 -9.61 -6.33 -17.69
N GLN A 173 -9.71 -7.57 -18.18
CA GLN A 173 -8.80 -8.08 -19.21
C GLN A 173 -8.78 -7.16 -20.44
N SER A 174 -9.94 -6.72 -20.93
CA SER A 174 -10.06 -5.82 -22.08
C SER A 174 -9.36 -4.46 -21.87
N GLU A 175 -9.41 -3.92 -20.65
CA GLU A 175 -8.69 -2.68 -20.29
C GLU A 175 -7.17 -2.93 -20.27
N ALA A 176 -6.70 -4.07 -19.74
CA ALA A 176 -5.29 -4.45 -19.76
C ALA A 176 -4.76 -4.60 -21.18
N GLU A 177 -5.52 -5.23 -22.08
CA GLU A 177 -5.19 -5.37 -23.50
C GLU A 177 -5.16 -4.01 -24.21
N ALA A 178 -6.11 -3.11 -23.93
CA ALA A 178 -6.11 -1.75 -24.47
C ALA A 178 -4.87 -0.96 -24.04
N LEU A 179 -4.47 -1.07 -22.78
CA LEU A 179 -3.24 -0.45 -22.27
C LEU A 179 -1.98 -1.04 -22.92
N LEU A 180 -1.94 -2.35 -23.15
CA LEU A 180 -0.82 -3.01 -23.86
C LEU A 180 -0.71 -2.54 -25.31
N ARG A 181 -1.84 -2.40 -26.02
CA ARG A 181 -1.85 -1.86 -27.40
C ARG A 181 -1.39 -0.42 -27.44
N ALA A 182 -1.80 0.40 -26.46
CA ALA A 182 -1.43 1.82 -26.36
C ALA A 182 0.01 2.04 -25.91
N ALA A 183 0.68 1.05 -25.32
CA ALA A 183 2.07 1.16 -24.88
C ALA A 183 3.02 1.22 -26.09
N THR A 184 3.88 2.26 -26.13
CA THR A 184 4.76 2.59 -27.28
C THR A 184 6.17 2.05 -27.15
N CYS A 185 6.55 1.46 -26.01
CA CYS A 185 7.88 0.87 -25.81
C CYS A 185 7.77 -0.45 -25.05
N TRP A 186 8.79 -1.30 -25.20
CA TRP A 186 8.79 -2.64 -24.62
C TRP A 186 9.00 -2.64 -23.13
N ARG A 187 9.71 -1.65 -22.56
CA ARG A 187 9.77 -1.43 -21.10
C ARG A 187 8.35 -1.33 -20.52
N ASP A 188 7.52 -0.52 -21.13
CA ASP A 188 6.15 -0.25 -20.64
C ASP A 188 5.25 -1.48 -20.80
N ARG A 189 5.38 -2.21 -21.90
CA ARG A 189 4.68 -3.50 -22.10
C ARG A 189 5.12 -4.54 -21.09
N PHE A 190 6.42 -4.67 -20.86
CA PHE A 190 6.95 -5.58 -19.85
C PHE A 190 6.46 -5.24 -18.44
N LEU A 191 6.40 -3.97 -18.09
CA LEU A 191 5.82 -3.52 -16.81
C LEU A 191 4.33 -3.93 -16.69
N LEU A 192 3.53 -3.73 -17.73
CA LEU A 192 2.12 -4.07 -17.74
C LEU A 192 1.88 -5.59 -17.59
N VAL A 193 2.64 -6.41 -18.31
CA VAL A 193 2.46 -7.88 -18.22
C VAL A 193 2.89 -8.43 -16.86
N LEU A 194 3.92 -7.85 -16.22
CA LEU A 194 4.26 -8.21 -14.84
C LEU A 194 3.19 -7.79 -13.83
N LEU A 195 2.59 -6.63 -14.01
CA LEU A 195 1.49 -6.19 -13.16
C LEU A 195 0.25 -7.09 -13.34
N TRP A 196 -0.05 -7.52 -14.56
CA TRP A 196 -1.23 -8.32 -14.88
C TRP A 196 -1.05 -9.80 -14.53
N PHE A 197 -0.01 -10.46 -15.01
CA PHE A 197 0.18 -11.89 -14.79
C PHE A 197 0.76 -12.20 -13.41
N GLY A 198 1.66 -11.37 -12.90
CA GLY A 198 2.27 -11.57 -11.59
C GLY A 198 1.45 -10.99 -10.43
N GLY A 199 0.48 -10.12 -10.69
CA GLY A 199 -0.27 -9.44 -9.64
C GLY A 199 0.62 -8.64 -8.67
N LEU A 200 1.82 -8.27 -9.11
CA LEU A 200 2.84 -7.62 -8.29
C LEU A 200 2.41 -6.21 -7.89
N ARG A 201 2.81 -5.79 -6.69
CA ARG A 201 2.70 -4.37 -6.31
C ARG A 201 3.71 -3.55 -7.10
N VAL A 202 3.38 -2.30 -7.41
CA VAL A 202 4.29 -1.42 -8.14
C VAL A 202 5.66 -1.28 -7.46
N GLY A 203 5.70 -1.26 -6.13
CA GLY A 203 6.96 -1.25 -5.39
C GLY A 203 7.76 -2.54 -5.51
N GLU A 204 7.09 -3.68 -5.65
CA GLU A 204 7.74 -4.97 -5.89
C GLU A 204 8.36 -4.99 -7.29
N VAL A 205 7.58 -4.62 -8.32
CA VAL A 205 8.07 -4.57 -9.72
C VAL A 205 9.26 -3.62 -9.87
N LEU A 206 9.17 -2.41 -9.31
CA LEU A 206 10.23 -1.40 -9.44
C LEU A 206 11.44 -1.65 -8.53
N GLY A 207 11.31 -2.57 -7.58
CA GLY A 207 12.42 -3.05 -6.75
C GLY A 207 13.16 -4.23 -7.34
N LEU A 208 12.69 -4.83 -8.43
CA LEU A 208 13.34 -5.98 -9.07
C LEU A 208 14.73 -5.61 -9.58
N ARG A 209 15.67 -6.49 -9.28
CA ARG A 209 17.02 -6.49 -9.82
C ARG A 209 17.10 -7.46 -11.00
N ARG A 210 18.08 -7.30 -11.87
CA ARG A 210 18.30 -8.22 -12.99
C ARG A 210 18.55 -9.64 -12.50
N SER A 211 19.24 -9.79 -11.38
CA SER A 211 19.48 -11.07 -10.70
C SER A 211 18.21 -11.73 -10.12
N ASP A 212 17.10 -11.01 -9.98
CA ASP A 212 15.84 -11.57 -9.49
C ASP A 212 15.01 -12.22 -10.61
N LEU A 213 15.44 -12.10 -11.87
CA LEU A 213 14.74 -12.62 -13.05
C LEU A 213 15.33 -13.95 -13.49
N HIS A 214 14.64 -15.04 -13.23
CA HIS A 214 15.00 -16.38 -13.70
C HIS A 214 14.07 -16.77 -14.84
N LEU A 215 14.29 -16.17 -16.01
CA LEU A 215 13.41 -16.31 -17.17
C LEU A 215 13.84 -17.41 -18.15
N VAL A 216 14.57 -18.39 -17.66
CA VAL A 216 15.01 -19.57 -18.44
C VAL A 216 14.27 -20.82 -17.97
N PRO A 217 13.99 -21.79 -18.89
CA PRO A 217 13.32 -23.03 -18.50
C PRO A 217 14.08 -23.84 -17.45
N ALA A 218 15.41 -23.86 -17.55
CA ALA A 218 16.31 -24.56 -16.64
C ALA A 218 16.96 -23.60 -15.63
N SER A 219 16.20 -23.08 -14.68
CA SER A 219 16.67 -22.17 -13.63
C SER A 219 17.77 -22.77 -12.74
N ALA A 220 17.89 -24.10 -12.67
CA ALA A 220 18.99 -24.79 -11.99
C ALA A 220 20.38 -24.38 -12.54
N ALA A 221 20.48 -24.03 -13.83
CA ALA A 221 21.69 -23.48 -14.42
C ALA A 221 22.12 -22.12 -13.82
N LEU A 222 21.15 -21.40 -13.20
CA LEU A 222 21.37 -20.16 -12.47
C LEU A 222 21.54 -20.38 -10.95
N GLY A 223 21.68 -21.63 -10.51
CA GLY A 223 21.76 -21.97 -9.09
C GLY A 223 20.45 -21.85 -8.31
N CYS A 224 19.32 -21.81 -8.99
CA CYS A 224 18.01 -21.68 -8.36
C CYS A 224 17.24 -23.01 -8.39
N PRO A 225 16.76 -23.52 -7.24
CA PRO A 225 16.02 -24.78 -7.16
C PRO A 225 14.58 -24.69 -7.70
N VAL A 226 14.06 -23.50 -7.93
CA VAL A 226 12.68 -23.29 -8.41
C VAL A 226 12.60 -23.61 -9.90
N PRO A 227 11.75 -24.57 -10.33
CA PRO A 227 11.65 -24.94 -11.73
C PRO A 227 10.89 -23.91 -12.56
N GLY A 228 11.28 -23.79 -13.81
CA GLY A 228 10.60 -22.95 -14.81
C GLY A 228 10.83 -21.44 -14.66
N PRO A 229 10.33 -20.65 -15.61
CA PRO A 229 10.49 -19.19 -15.59
C PRO A 229 9.75 -18.53 -14.42
N HIS A 230 10.45 -17.70 -13.65
CA HIS A 230 9.89 -17.00 -12.48
C HIS A 230 10.67 -15.73 -12.15
N VAL A 231 10.09 -14.92 -11.27
CA VAL A 231 10.75 -13.76 -10.65
C VAL A 231 10.77 -13.92 -9.14
N HIS A 232 11.89 -13.54 -8.52
CA HIS A 232 12.01 -13.44 -7.07
C HIS A 232 11.61 -12.04 -6.60
N VAL A 233 10.59 -11.97 -5.76
CA VAL A 233 10.23 -10.73 -5.05
C VAL A 233 11.00 -10.74 -3.75
N VAL A 234 11.95 -9.83 -3.60
CA VAL A 234 12.82 -9.75 -2.41
C VAL A 234 12.65 -8.43 -1.70
N GLY A 235 12.56 -8.49 -0.38
CA GLY A 235 12.45 -7.30 0.47
C GLY A 235 13.79 -6.58 0.58
N ARG A 236 13.89 -5.39 -0.02
CA ARG A 236 15.10 -4.53 0.03
C ARG A 236 14.72 -3.08 0.24
N ASP A 237 15.57 -2.31 0.91
CA ASP A 237 15.54 -0.85 0.84
C ASP A 237 16.23 -0.39 -0.44
N ASN A 238 15.52 0.36 -1.26
CA ASN A 238 15.96 0.77 -2.59
C ASN A 238 16.04 2.30 -2.71
N PRO A 239 17.05 2.86 -3.40
CA PRO A 239 17.20 4.31 -3.59
C PRO A 239 16.02 4.95 -4.32
N ASN A 240 15.29 4.21 -5.16
CA ASN A 240 14.06 4.66 -5.81
C ASN A 240 12.82 4.56 -4.90
N ARG A 241 12.99 4.20 -3.62
CA ARG A 241 11.94 4.01 -2.61
C ARG A 241 10.92 2.92 -2.96
N ALA A 242 11.21 2.09 -3.94
CA ALA A 242 10.42 0.91 -4.25
C ALA A 242 10.74 -0.18 -3.21
N ARG A 243 9.71 -0.73 -2.56
CA ARG A 243 9.89 -1.75 -1.52
C ARG A 243 8.82 -2.83 -1.64
N ALA A 244 9.21 -4.08 -1.48
CA ALA A 244 8.29 -5.15 -1.19
C ALA A 244 7.77 -4.98 0.26
N LYS A 245 6.45 -4.96 0.42
CA LYS A 245 5.79 -4.82 1.74
C LYS A 245 5.55 -6.14 2.44
N THR A 246 5.75 -7.23 1.74
CA THR A 246 5.55 -8.61 2.20
C THR A 246 6.85 -9.36 2.06
N GLY A 247 6.98 -10.47 2.78
CA GLY A 247 8.18 -11.31 2.73
C GLY A 247 8.54 -11.76 1.32
N ASP A 248 9.71 -12.34 1.21
CA ASP A 248 10.25 -12.87 -0.04
C ASP A 248 9.35 -13.97 -0.59
N ARG A 249 9.16 -13.99 -1.90
CA ARG A 249 8.39 -15.02 -2.60
C ARG A 249 8.80 -15.14 -4.06
N THR A 250 8.50 -16.28 -4.63
CA THR A 250 8.68 -16.57 -6.05
C THR A 250 7.35 -16.43 -6.78
N VAL A 251 7.35 -15.77 -7.93
CA VAL A 251 6.18 -15.57 -8.78
C VAL A 251 6.44 -16.20 -10.15
N PRO A 252 5.77 -17.29 -10.51
CA PRO A 252 5.87 -17.88 -11.85
C PRO A 252 5.44 -16.88 -12.92
N VAL A 253 6.09 -16.93 -14.07
CA VAL A 253 5.75 -16.05 -15.19
C VAL A 253 5.44 -16.84 -16.47
N ARG A 254 4.64 -16.23 -17.35
CA ARG A 254 4.20 -16.81 -18.62
C ARG A 254 5.13 -16.39 -19.75
N ALA A 255 5.02 -17.09 -20.90
CA ALA A 255 5.82 -16.83 -22.09
C ALA A 255 5.69 -15.38 -22.59
N GLU A 256 4.53 -14.75 -22.42
CA GLU A 256 4.30 -13.35 -22.81
C GLU A 256 5.20 -12.38 -22.03
N VAL A 257 5.52 -12.70 -20.78
CA VAL A 257 6.45 -11.93 -19.94
C VAL A 257 7.86 -12.03 -20.49
N LEU A 258 8.30 -13.24 -20.86
CA LEU A 258 9.62 -13.50 -21.46
C LEU A 258 9.77 -12.69 -22.76
N SER A 259 8.80 -12.84 -23.68
CA SER A 259 8.82 -12.14 -24.99
C SER A 259 8.90 -10.61 -24.84
N CYS A 260 8.20 -10.04 -23.84
CA CYS A 260 8.29 -8.62 -23.57
C CYS A 260 9.65 -8.22 -22.99
N TYR A 261 10.23 -9.07 -22.14
CA TYR A 261 11.54 -8.82 -21.54
C TYR A 261 12.65 -8.84 -22.57
N ASP A 262 12.68 -9.82 -23.46
CA ASP A 262 13.73 -9.93 -24.52
C ASP A 262 13.76 -8.67 -25.39
N ARG A 263 12.59 -8.18 -25.79
CA ARG A 263 12.49 -6.95 -26.56
C ARG A 263 12.85 -5.71 -25.75
N TYR A 264 12.51 -5.70 -24.46
CA TYR A 264 12.93 -4.63 -23.56
C TYR A 264 14.44 -4.60 -23.36
N LEU A 265 15.12 -5.74 -23.33
CA LEU A 265 16.59 -5.80 -23.24
C LEU A 265 17.25 -5.05 -24.41
N ILE A 266 16.72 -5.20 -25.62
CA ILE A 266 17.22 -4.47 -26.80
C ILE A 266 17.03 -2.94 -26.61
N GLU A 267 15.84 -2.50 -26.19
CA GLU A 267 15.60 -1.07 -25.90
C GLU A 267 16.51 -0.54 -24.79
N ARG A 268 16.74 -1.35 -23.76
CA ARG A 268 17.58 -1.01 -22.63
C ARG A 268 19.04 -0.90 -23.01
N ALA A 269 19.55 -1.81 -23.84
CA ALA A 269 20.92 -1.81 -24.34
C ALA A 269 21.23 -0.56 -25.19
N ALA A 270 20.22 0.01 -25.85
CA ALA A 270 20.37 1.28 -26.58
C ALA A 270 20.56 2.52 -25.67
N VAL A 271 20.53 2.35 -24.33
CA VAL A 271 20.76 3.42 -23.34
C VAL A 271 22.01 3.10 -22.53
N PRO A 272 23.21 3.60 -22.91
CA PRO A 272 24.47 3.26 -22.23
C PRO A 272 24.43 3.55 -20.73
N ALA A 273 23.80 4.64 -20.30
CA ALA A 273 23.63 4.98 -18.89
C ALA A 273 22.83 3.95 -18.08
N ALA A 274 22.12 3.01 -18.73
CA ALA A 274 21.41 1.93 -18.07
C ALA A 274 22.30 0.69 -17.81
N GLU A 275 23.46 0.59 -18.46
CA GLU A 275 24.30 -0.63 -18.41
C GLU A 275 24.73 -0.96 -16.98
N SER A 276 25.25 0.00 -16.23
CA SER A 276 25.71 -0.13 -14.86
C SER A 276 24.56 -0.23 -13.82
N CYS A 277 23.33 -0.01 -14.25
CA CYS A 277 22.18 -0.06 -13.36
C CYS A 277 21.65 -1.49 -13.21
N ASP A 278 21.66 -2.01 -12.01
CA ASP A 278 21.18 -3.36 -11.71
C ASP A 278 19.65 -3.49 -11.69
N PHE A 279 18.92 -2.37 -11.57
CA PHE A 279 17.46 -2.40 -11.59
C PHE A 279 16.91 -2.84 -12.95
N VAL A 280 15.85 -3.63 -12.91
CA VAL A 280 15.15 -4.05 -14.13
C VAL A 280 14.54 -2.83 -14.84
N PHE A 281 13.79 -2.01 -14.11
CA PHE A 281 13.07 -0.88 -14.69
C PHE A 281 13.82 0.43 -14.54
N VAL A 282 14.27 0.98 -15.66
CA VAL A 282 15.01 2.24 -15.73
C VAL A 282 14.34 3.27 -16.64
N THR A 283 14.68 4.53 -16.46
CA THR A 283 14.25 5.61 -17.35
C THR A 283 15.00 5.51 -18.69
N LEU A 284 14.27 5.44 -19.82
CA LEU A 284 14.87 5.30 -21.14
C LEU A 284 14.97 6.63 -21.92
N ARG A 285 14.03 7.55 -21.69
CA ARG A 285 13.86 8.74 -22.56
C ARG A 285 13.88 10.06 -21.80
N HIS A 286 13.53 10.09 -20.53
CA HIS A 286 13.48 11.30 -19.73
C HIS A 286 14.67 11.39 -18.79
N GLN A 287 15.27 12.57 -18.71
CA GLN A 287 16.41 12.82 -17.82
C GLN A 287 16.00 12.72 -16.34
N PRO A 288 16.86 12.14 -15.51
CA PRO A 288 18.09 11.44 -15.87
C PRO A 288 17.80 10.03 -16.42
N VAL A 289 18.32 9.72 -17.62
CA VAL A 289 18.20 8.37 -18.23
C VAL A 289 19.05 7.34 -17.48
N GLY A 290 18.70 6.07 -17.59
CA GLY A 290 19.41 4.95 -16.93
C GLY A 290 19.16 4.83 -15.44
N ARG A 291 18.41 5.76 -14.82
CA ARG A 291 18.09 5.70 -13.38
C ARG A 291 16.91 4.80 -13.10
N PRO A 292 16.86 4.15 -11.90
CA PRO A 292 15.72 3.35 -11.49
C PRO A 292 14.42 4.16 -11.51
N MET A 293 13.36 3.59 -12.06
CA MET A 293 12.04 4.24 -12.09
C MET A 293 11.44 4.37 -10.69
N SER A 294 10.75 5.48 -10.44
CA SER A 294 10.01 5.69 -9.18
C SER A 294 8.53 5.29 -9.30
N THR A 295 7.91 5.00 -8.16
CA THR A 295 6.46 4.69 -8.10
C THR A 295 5.60 5.85 -8.59
N ASP A 296 6.03 7.09 -8.38
CA ASP A 296 5.31 8.29 -8.83
C ASP A 296 5.39 8.45 -10.35
N THR A 297 6.54 8.12 -10.94
CA THR A 297 6.71 8.07 -12.40
C THR A 297 5.72 7.10 -13.04
N VAL A 298 5.63 5.87 -12.49
CA VAL A 298 4.69 4.85 -13.00
C VAL A 298 3.24 5.28 -12.85
N ARG A 299 2.86 5.91 -11.73
CA ARG A 299 1.49 6.40 -11.55
C ARG A 299 1.11 7.47 -12.57
N LYS A 300 1.97 8.46 -12.79
CA LYS A 300 1.75 9.51 -13.79
C LYS A 300 1.66 8.93 -15.19
N TRP A 301 2.62 8.08 -15.54
CA TRP A 301 2.65 7.39 -16.82
C TRP A 301 1.38 6.55 -17.07
N LEU A 302 0.96 5.75 -16.10
CA LEU A 302 -0.22 4.88 -16.26
C LEU A 302 -1.52 5.70 -16.39
N THR A 303 -1.61 6.85 -15.71
CA THR A 303 -2.72 7.80 -15.90
C THR A 303 -2.75 8.33 -17.34
N ALA A 304 -1.62 8.77 -17.87
CA ALA A 304 -1.51 9.25 -19.26
C ALA A 304 -1.78 8.10 -20.26
N LEU A 305 -1.30 6.90 -19.97
CA LEU A 305 -1.54 5.72 -20.79
C LEU A 305 -3.03 5.35 -20.83
N SER A 306 -3.74 5.49 -19.72
CA SER A 306 -5.19 5.23 -19.66
C SER A 306 -5.97 6.15 -20.60
N VAL A 307 -5.62 7.42 -20.66
CA VAL A 307 -6.21 8.38 -21.61
C VAL A 307 -5.89 7.99 -23.06
N ARG A 308 -4.63 7.66 -23.34
CA ARG A 308 -4.21 7.24 -24.70
C ARG A 308 -4.87 5.93 -25.15
N ALA A 309 -5.17 5.03 -24.20
CA ALA A 309 -5.86 3.78 -24.47
C ALA A 309 -7.39 3.95 -24.62
N GLY A 310 -7.90 5.19 -24.50
CA GLY A 310 -9.34 5.48 -24.60
C GLY A 310 -10.17 4.95 -23.45
N LEU A 311 -9.58 4.80 -22.25
CA LEU A 311 -10.30 4.32 -21.08
C LEU A 311 -11.06 5.46 -20.39
N ASP A 312 -12.30 5.20 -19.95
CA ASP A 312 -13.18 6.16 -19.28
C ASP A 312 -12.67 6.58 -17.89
N ARG A 313 -11.66 5.89 -17.38
CA ARG A 313 -11.11 6.11 -16.03
C ARG A 313 -9.60 5.92 -16.00
N PRO A 314 -8.88 6.66 -15.14
CA PRO A 314 -7.49 6.38 -14.91
C PRO A 314 -7.30 5.04 -14.20
N VAL A 315 -6.42 4.21 -14.74
CA VAL A 315 -6.01 2.94 -14.13
C VAL A 315 -4.82 3.17 -13.22
N THR A 316 -4.77 2.46 -12.10
CA THR A 316 -3.67 2.50 -11.13
C THR A 316 -3.02 1.12 -11.01
N PRO A 317 -1.73 1.03 -10.60
CA PRO A 317 -1.09 -0.28 -10.41
C PRO A 317 -1.83 -1.21 -9.44
N HIS A 318 -2.48 -0.64 -8.43
CA HIS A 318 -3.23 -1.44 -7.46
C HIS A 318 -4.47 -2.09 -8.07
N MET A 319 -5.09 -1.44 -9.06
CA MET A 319 -6.22 -2.00 -9.79
C MET A 319 -5.84 -3.22 -10.64
N PHE A 320 -4.60 -3.29 -11.15
CA PHE A 320 -4.07 -4.50 -11.81
C PHE A 320 -4.06 -5.69 -10.88
N ARG A 321 -3.50 -5.53 -9.69
CA ARG A 321 -3.43 -6.59 -8.69
C ARG A 321 -4.83 -7.07 -8.27
N HIS A 322 -5.80 -6.15 -8.16
CA HIS A 322 -7.21 -6.50 -7.97
C HIS A 322 -7.76 -7.29 -9.18
N GLY A 323 -7.44 -6.86 -10.40
CA GLY A 323 -7.82 -7.55 -11.63
C GLY A 323 -7.29 -8.97 -11.67
N THR A 324 -5.99 -9.15 -11.41
CA THR A 324 -5.35 -10.48 -11.33
C THR A 324 -6.05 -11.38 -10.31
N ALA A 325 -6.29 -10.87 -9.08
CA ALA A 325 -6.97 -11.64 -8.06
C ALA A 325 -8.38 -12.07 -8.49
N THR A 326 -9.16 -11.14 -9.00
CA THR A 326 -10.54 -11.39 -9.44
C THR A 326 -10.57 -12.38 -10.60
N GLU A 327 -9.68 -12.24 -11.57
CA GLU A 327 -9.61 -13.11 -12.75
C GLU A 327 -9.18 -14.53 -12.37
N LEU A 328 -8.20 -14.69 -11.49
CA LEU A 328 -7.75 -16.00 -11.01
C LEU A 328 -8.87 -16.73 -10.25
N LEU A 329 -9.59 -16.04 -9.37
CA LEU A 329 -10.72 -16.61 -8.64
C LEU A 329 -11.87 -16.98 -9.59
N ALA A 330 -12.19 -16.13 -10.57
CA ALA A 330 -13.21 -16.40 -11.57
C ALA A 330 -12.87 -17.61 -12.44
N ARG A 331 -11.57 -17.89 -12.65
CA ARG A 331 -11.07 -19.08 -13.37
C ARG A 331 -10.90 -20.31 -12.46
N GLY A 332 -11.33 -20.25 -11.21
CA GLY A 332 -11.38 -21.41 -10.32
C GLY A 332 -10.10 -21.63 -9.50
N ALA A 333 -9.16 -20.69 -9.48
CA ALA A 333 -8.02 -20.77 -8.55
C ALA A 333 -8.52 -20.70 -7.11
N SER A 334 -7.93 -21.52 -6.22
CA SER A 334 -8.26 -21.45 -4.81
C SER A 334 -7.78 -20.14 -4.17
N ILE A 335 -8.45 -19.70 -3.12
CA ILE A 335 -8.09 -18.48 -2.41
C ILE A 335 -6.67 -18.53 -1.85
N ASP A 336 -6.22 -19.71 -1.42
CA ASP A 336 -4.87 -19.91 -0.86
C ASP A 336 -3.80 -19.73 -1.92
N VAL A 337 -4.02 -20.26 -3.14
CA VAL A 337 -3.12 -20.04 -4.28
C VAL A 337 -3.06 -18.56 -4.66
N VAL A 338 -4.20 -17.88 -4.70
CA VAL A 338 -4.23 -16.44 -5.00
C VAL A 338 -3.54 -15.62 -3.88
N LYS A 339 -3.75 -15.98 -2.62
CA LYS A 339 -3.10 -15.36 -1.47
C LYS A 339 -1.59 -15.51 -1.54
N GLU A 340 -1.10 -16.71 -1.82
CA GLU A 340 0.34 -17.02 -1.94
C GLU A 340 0.97 -16.26 -3.09
N LEU A 341 0.40 -16.33 -4.30
CA LEU A 341 0.88 -15.60 -5.47
C LEU A 341 0.99 -14.10 -5.19
N LEU A 342 -0.04 -13.54 -4.58
CA LEU A 342 -0.07 -12.11 -4.29
C LEU A 342 0.78 -11.73 -3.07
N GLY A 343 1.16 -12.66 -2.21
CA GLY A 343 1.86 -12.39 -0.95
C GLY A 343 0.98 -11.57 0.00
N HIS A 344 -0.19 -12.06 0.35
CA HIS A 344 -1.06 -11.43 1.35
C HIS A 344 -0.74 -11.97 2.75
N ALA A 345 -0.27 -11.10 3.63
CA ALA A 345 0.02 -11.44 5.03
C ALA A 345 -1.26 -11.77 5.85
N SER A 346 -2.44 -11.38 5.33
CA SER A 346 -3.72 -11.62 6.01
C SER A 346 -4.78 -12.08 5.02
N ILE A 347 -5.58 -13.06 5.42
CA ILE A 347 -6.77 -13.54 4.68
C ILE A 347 -7.74 -12.40 4.40
N ARG A 348 -7.92 -11.45 5.34
CA ARG A 348 -8.77 -10.26 5.15
C ARG A 348 -8.42 -9.46 3.90
N SER A 349 -7.17 -9.48 3.47
CA SER A 349 -6.74 -8.81 2.23
C SER A 349 -7.24 -9.52 0.98
N THR A 350 -7.50 -10.83 1.08
CA THR A 350 -8.02 -11.66 -0.02
C THR A 350 -9.54 -11.80 0.06
N GLU A 351 -10.14 -11.77 1.26
CA GLU A 351 -11.59 -11.74 1.47
C GLU A 351 -12.29 -10.58 0.77
N ALA A 352 -11.58 -9.46 0.57
CA ALA A 352 -12.10 -8.32 -0.19
C ALA A 352 -12.44 -8.68 -1.66
N TYR A 353 -11.92 -9.79 -2.17
CA TYR A 353 -12.18 -10.32 -3.52
C TYR A 353 -13.23 -11.44 -3.52
N LEU A 354 -13.57 -12.00 -2.35
CA LEU A 354 -14.59 -13.02 -2.17
C LEU A 354 -15.96 -12.36 -2.04
N HIS A 355 -16.50 -11.94 -3.15
CA HIS A 355 -17.91 -11.60 -3.21
C HIS A 355 -18.48 -12.35 -4.39
N PRO A 356 -18.95 -13.59 -4.16
CA PRO A 356 -19.68 -14.33 -5.18
C PRO A 356 -20.86 -13.45 -5.62
N ASP A 357 -21.06 -13.32 -6.92
CA ASP A 357 -22.28 -12.75 -7.44
C ASP A 357 -23.46 -13.70 -7.14
N VAL A 358 -24.67 -13.22 -7.35
CA VAL A 358 -25.88 -14.01 -7.07
C VAL A 358 -25.91 -15.32 -7.87
N ASP A 359 -25.34 -15.32 -9.07
CA ASP A 359 -25.30 -16.49 -9.94
C ASP A 359 -24.31 -17.54 -9.43
N ALA A 360 -23.14 -17.13 -8.93
CA ALA A 360 -22.20 -18.01 -8.26
C ALA A 360 -22.78 -18.60 -6.95
N LEU A 361 -23.55 -17.81 -6.19
CA LEU A 361 -24.27 -18.32 -5.01
C LEU A 361 -25.33 -19.33 -5.40
N ARG A 362 -26.10 -19.06 -6.46
CA ARG A 362 -27.11 -19.99 -6.98
C ARG A 362 -26.49 -21.30 -7.43
N ALA A 363 -25.42 -21.23 -8.23
CA ALA A 363 -24.67 -22.40 -8.67
C ALA A 363 -24.08 -23.23 -7.52
N ALA A 364 -23.69 -22.58 -6.42
CA ALA A 364 -23.22 -23.27 -5.22
C ALA A 364 -24.36 -24.01 -4.49
N VAL A 365 -25.53 -23.40 -4.39
CA VAL A 365 -26.72 -24.01 -3.79
C VAL A 365 -27.22 -25.19 -4.63
N ASP A 366 -27.21 -25.07 -5.96
CA ASP A 366 -27.64 -26.12 -6.89
C ASP A 366 -26.76 -27.39 -6.79
N ARG A 367 -25.49 -27.24 -6.34
CA ARG A 367 -24.60 -28.40 -6.08
C ARG A 367 -24.98 -29.22 -4.85
N LEU A 368 -25.83 -28.70 -3.95
CA LEU A 368 -26.22 -29.42 -2.75
C LEU A 368 -27.15 -30.60 -3.00
N GLY A 369 -27.66 -30.77 -4.21
CA GLY A 369 -28.56 -31.85 -4.55
C GLY A 369 -29.92 -31.79 -3.81
N PRO A 370 -30.93 -32.51 -4.28
CA PRO A 370 -32.24 -32.51 -3.66
C PRO A 370 -32.19 -33.24 -2.31
N ILE A 371 -32.61 -32.58 -1.25
CA ILE A 371 -32.92 -33.23 0.02
C ILE A 371 -34.29 -33.92 -0.20
N GLY A 372 -34.31 -35.23 -0.05
CA GLY A 372 -35.54 -35.96 -0.10
C GLY A 372 -36.50 -35.47 0.98
N THR A 373 -37.47 -34.68 0.62
CA THR A 373 -38.65 -34.45 1.46
C THR A 373 -39.40 -35.75 1.56
N GLY A 374 -39.08 -36.57 2.59
CA GLY A 374 -39.79 -37.78 2.90
C GLY A 374 -41.27 -37.46 3.00
N GLY A 375 -42.00 -37.75 1.96
CA GLY A 375 -43.45 -37.85 2.04
C GLY A 375 -43.81 -39.06 2.89
N SER A 376 -44.21 -38.80 4.11
CA SER A 376 -44.93 -39.79 4.92
C SER A 376 -46.24 -40.09 4.23
N ARG A 377 -46.43 -41.36 3.87
CA ARG A 377 -47.76 -41.96 3.71
C ARG A 377 -48.42 -42.11 5.05
#